data_69263870c7a2832c23a3b2da354e4a18
#
_entry.id   69263870c7a2832c23a3b2da354e4a18
#
_cell.length_a   1.000
_cell.length_b   1.000
_cell.length_c   1.000
_cell.angle_alpha   90.00
_cell.angle_beta   90.00
_cell.angle_gamma   90.00
#
_symmetry.space_group_name_H-M   'P 1'
#
loop_
_entity.id
_entity.type
_entity.pdbx_description
1 polymer ?
#
loop_
_entity_poly.entity_id
_entity_poly.type
_entity_poly.pdbx_seq_one_letter_code
_entity_poly.pdbx_strand_id
1 'polypeptide(L)'
;MFVAATCQTSNRQHTEEMLEGVVDRIDFTHIHNWAGALGRFTQQRIRKPCDRLWRTFTVLVNGDVSLCCLDYSGQEILGNVAREPIREVWNNARYRELRQMHRDSRQQEIPLCKSCSKCFF
;
A
#
# COMPACT_ATOMS: atom_id res chain seq x y z
N MET A 1 -11.17 -2.18 21.64
CA MET A 1 -10.92 -2.81 20.32
C MET A 1 -10.75 -1.73 19.26
N PHE A 2 -9.73 -1.83 18.43
CA PHE A 2 -9.47 -0.89 17.34
C PHE A 2 -10.10 -1.41 16.04
N VAL A 3 -10.80 -0.54 15.31
CA VAL A 3 -11.36 -0.86 13.99
C VAL A 3 -10.91 0.19 12.99
N ALA A 4 -10.33 -0.26 11.87
CA ALA A 4 -10.03 0.57 10.71
C ALA A 4 -11.10 0.32 9.63
N ALA A 5 -11.82 1.36 9.24
CA ALA A 5 -12.85 1.29 8.22
C ALA A 5 -12.43 2.04 6.96
N THR A 6 -12.60 1.42 5.80
CA THR A 6 -12.49 2.09 4.50
C THR A 6 -13.90 2.31 3.98
N CYS A 7 -14.36 3.55 3.95
CA CYS A 7 -15.72 3.86 3.53
C CYS A 7 -15.80 5.09 2.63
N GLN A 8 -16.88 5.17 1.87
CA GLN A 8 -17.29 6.41 1.23
C GLN A 8 -17.87 7.36 2.28
N THR A 9 -17.75 8.66 2.04
CA THR A 9 -18.20 9.71 2.98
C THR A 9 -19.67 9.56 3.39
N SER A 10 -20.50 9.00 2.50
CA SER A 10 -21.95 8.76 2.73
C SER A 10 -22.25 7.73 3.81
N ASN A 11 -21.31 6.82 4.12
CA ASN A 11 -21.54 5.72 5.08
C ASN A 11 -20.83 5.95 6.42
N ARG A 12 -20.14 7.07 6.55
CA ARG A 12 -19.32 7.33 7.75
C ARG A 12 -20.18 7.40 9.02
N GLN A 13 -21.21 8.24 9.00
CA GLN A 13 -22.10 8.42 10.15
C GLN A 13 -22.76 7.11 10.58
N HIS A 14 -23.27 6.34 9.63
CA HIS A 14 -23.87 5.04 9.91
C HIS A 14 -22.86 4.06 10.55
N THR A 15 -21.60 4.06 10.08
CA THR A 15 -20.57 3.20 10.68
C THR A 15 -20.21 3.65 12.09
N GLU A 16 -20.14 4.94 12.36
CA GLU A 16 -19.91 5.49 13.69
C GLU A 16 -21.05 5.09 14.65
N GLU A 17 -22.30 5.26 14.23
CA GLU A 17 -23.51 4.88 15.01
C GLU A 17 -23.54 3.37 15.33
N MET A 18 -23.21 2.52 14.36
CA MET A 18 -23.19 1.06 14.56
C MET A 18 -22.11 0.58 15.54
N LEU A 19 -21.01 1.30 15.63
CA LEU A 19 -19.84 0.90 16.41
C LEU A 19 -19.71 1.67 17.74
N GLU A 20 -20.63 2.60 18.01
CA GLU A 20 -20.65 3.37 19.25
C GLU A 20 -20.77 2.45 20.47
N GLY A 21 -19.89 2.64 21.44
CA GLY A 21 -19.82 1.79 22.65
C GLY A 21 -19.26 0.39 22.45
N VAL A 22 -18.98 -0.03 21.20
CA VAL A 22 -18.43 -1.35 20.87
C VAL A 22 -16.91 -1.30 20.70
N VAL A 23 -16.38 -0.16 20.22
CA VAL A 23 -14.95 0.02 19.92
C VAL A 23 -14.41 1.27 20.59
N ASP A 24 -13.11 1.26 20.93
CA ASP A 24 -12.46 2.41 21.57
C ASP A 24 -12.06 3.49 20.56
N ARG A 25 -11.88 3.10 19.29
CA ARG A 25 -11.45 4.01 18.22
C ARG A 25 -11.82 3.47 16.85
N ILE A 26 -12.25 4.38 15.98
CA ILE A 26 -12.49 4.13 14.56
C ILE A 26 -11.59 5.05 13.73
N ASP A 27 -10.79 4.48 12.83
CA ASP A 27 -10.02 5.23 11.85
C ASP A 27 -10.64 5.05 10.45
N PHE A 28 -11.03 6.15 9.83
CA PHE A 28 -11.53 6.16 8.46
C PHE A 28 -10.41 6.43 7.47
N THR A 29 -10.32 5.61 6.45
CA THR A 29 -9.34 5.76 5.38
C THR A 29 -10.04 5.98 4.03
N HIS A 30 -9.38 6.73 3.14
CA HIS A 30 -9.88 6.87 1.77
C HIS A 30 -9.83 5.53 1.02
N ILE A 31 -10.87 5.31 0.19
CA ILE A 31 -10.90 4.17 -0.72
C ILE A 31 -9.69 4.24 -1.65
N HIS A 32 -9.07 3.10 -1.87
CA HIS A 32 -7.98 2.93 -2.82
C HIS A 32 -8.26 1.72 -3.72
N ASN A 33 -7.61 1.66 -4.87
CA ASN A 33 -7.87 0.64 -5.88
C ASN A 33 -7.03 -0.63 -5.76
N TRP A 34 -6.43 -0.91 -4.59
CA TRP A 34 -5.59 -2.10 -4.35
C TRP A 34 -4.52 -2.29 -5.44
N ALA A 35 -3.71 -1.26 -5.66
CA ALA A 35 -2.68 -1.23 -6.70
C ALA A 35 -3.21 -1.49 -8.12
N GLY A 36 -4.45 -1.12 -8.38
CA GLY A 36 -5.10 -1.28 -9.68
C GLY A 36 -6.01 -2.50 -9.80
N ALA A 37 -6.06 -3.41 -8.81
CA ALA A 37 -6.90 -4.61 -8.85
C ALA A 37 -8.40 -4.28 -8.96
N LEU A 38 -8.85 -3.15 -8.41
CA LEU A 38 -10.23 -2.66 -8.51
C LEU A 38 -10.46 -1.66 -9.65
N GLY A 39 -9.58 -1.66 -10.66
CA GLY A 39 -9.67 -0.77 -11.80
C GLY A 39 -9.07 0.63 -11.56
N ARG A 40 -9.27 1.52 -12.52
CA ARG A 40 -8.75 2.89 -12.46
C ARG A 40 -9.79 3.83 -11.85
N PHE A 41 -9.40 4.53 -10.79
CA PHE A 41 -10.14 5.71 -10.36
C PHE A 41 -9.70 6.88 -11.24
N THR A 42 -10.62 7.40 -12.05
CA THR A 42 -10.39 8.54 -12.92
C THR A 42 -10.26 9.83 -12.11
N GLN A 43 -9.10 10.12 -11.59
CA GLN A 43 -8.74 11.47 -11.17
C GLN A 43 -7.36 11.79 -11.72
N GLN A 44 -7.31 12.79 -12.63
CA GLN A 44 -6.07 13.41 -13.07
C GLN A 44 -5.47 14.17 -11.88
N ARG A 45 -4.56 13.54 -11.16
CA ARG A 45 -3.81 14.15 -10.08
C ARG A 45 -2.31 14.02 -10.35
N ILE A 46 -1.55 14.96 -9.84
CA ILE A 46 -0.09 14.93 -9.92
C ILE A 46 0.40 13.67 -9.17
N ARG A 47 1.20 12.88 -9.84
CA ARG A 47 1.77 11.66 -9.28
C ARG A 47 2.98 12.02 -8.40
N LYS A 48 3.00 11.53 -7.17
CA LYS A 48 4.11 11.72 -6.24
C LYS A 48 4.77 10.39 -5.88
N PRO A 49 6.03 10.40 -5.44
CA PRO A 49 6.66 9.20 -4.87
C PRO A 49 5.79 8.65 -3.73
N CYS A 50 5.55 7.34 -3.75
CA CYS A 50 4.81 6.67 -2.68
C CYS A 50 5.73 6.46 -1.47
N ASP A 51 5.38 6.99 -0.32
CA ASP A 51 6.17 6.93 0.91
C ASP A 51 6.29 5.52 1.50
N ARG A 52 5.41 4.58 1.11
CA ARG A 52 5.41 3.20 1.60
C ARG A 52 6.73 2.48 1.37
N LEU A 53 7.45 2.76 0.27
CA LEU A 53 8.76 2.17 -0.02
C LEU A 53 9.84 2.55 1.00
N TRP A 54 9.60 3.55 1.82
CA TRP A 54 10.54 4.02 2.86
C TRP A 54 10.02 3.83 4.28
N ARG A 55 8.73 3.51 4.44
CA ARG A 55 8.07 3.47 5.76
C ARG A 55 7.48 2.11 6.12
N THR A 56 7.25 1.24 5.14
CA THR A 56 6.62 -0.05 5.38
C THR A 56 7.45 -1.20 4.84
N PHE A 57 7.43 -2.32 5.55
CA PHE A 57 8.04 -3.58 5.15
C PHE A 57 6.95 -4.65 5.25
N THR A 58 6.57 -5.22 4.12
CA THR A 58 5.44 -6.15 4.03
C THR A 58 5.95 -7.56 3.85
N VAL A 59 5.61 -8.44 4.80
CA VAL A 59 5.96 -9.87 4.74
C VAL A 59 4.68 -10.66 4.53
N LEU A 60 4.68 -11.54 3.55
CA LEU A 60 3.60 -12.49 3.28
C LEU A 60 3.74 -13.73 4.19
N VAL A 61 2.70 -14.54 4.28
CA VAL A 61 2.63 -15.71 5.17
C VAL A 61 3.74 -16.74 4.91
N ASN A 62 4.23 -16.82 3.68
CA ASN A 62 5.33 -17.72 3.28
C ASN A 62 6.74 -17.12 3.50
N GLY A 63 6.83 -15.94 4.11
CA GLY A 63 8.07 -15.22 4.36
C GLY A 63 8.55 -14.34 3.20
N ASP A 64 7.87 -14.34 2.07
CA ASP A 64 8.22 -13.45 0.95
C ASP A 64 7.98 -11.98 1.33
N VAL A 65 8.89 -11.13 0.91
CA VAL A 65 8.81 -9.69 1.09
C VAL A 65 8.22 -9.06 -0.16
N SER A 66 7.01 -8.56 -0.04
CA SER A 66 6.30 -7.87 -1.12
C SER A 66 6.62 -6.37 -1.12
N LEU A 67 6.51 -5.74 -2.27
CA LEU A 67 6.77 -4.31 -2.48
C LEU A 67 5.99 -3.41 -1.52
N CYS A 68 4.71 -3.72 -1.29
CA CYS A 68 3.88 -2.98 -0.34
C CYS A 68 2.64 -3.80 0.07
N CYS A 69 1.94 -3.37 1.10
CA CYS A 69 0.75 -4.06 1.63
C CYS A 69 -0.45 -4.12 0.66
N LEU A 70 -0.41 -3.43 -0.47
CA LEU A 70 -1.43 -3.54 -1.53
C LEU A 70 -1.11 -4.64 -2.54
N ASP A 71 0.08 -5.21 -2.47
CA ASP A 71 0.52 -6.38 -3.23
C ASP A 71 0.24 -7.68 -2.45
N TYR A 72 -1.01 -7.90 -2.15
CA TYR A 72 -1.46 -9.06 -1.37
C TYR A 72 -1.22 -10.40 -2.08
N SER A 73 -1.05 -10.38 -3.39
CA SER A 73 -0.79 -11.57 -4.22
C SER A 73 0.70 -11.83 -4.49
N GLY A 74 1.60 -10.94 -4.02
CA GLY A 74 3.03 -11.11 -4.20
C GLY A 74 3.50 -11.00 -5.64
N GLN A 75 3.02 -10.01 -6.39
CA GLN A 75 3.42 -9.79 -7.78
C GLN A 75 4.86 -9.24 -7.89
N GLU A 76 5.30 -8.44 -6.93
CA GLU A 76 6.65 -7.87 -6.87
C GLU A 76 7.34 -8.33 -5.57
N ILE A 77 8.02 -9.47 -5.63
CA ILE A 77 8.77 -10.03 -4.50
C ILE A 77 10.20 -9.48 -4.47
N LEU A 78 10.61 -9.00 -3.31
CA LEU A 78 11.89 -8.31 -3.10
C LEU A 78 12.90 -9.13 -2.30
N GLY A 79 12.49 -10.27 -1.74
CA GLY A 79 13.32 -11.18 -0.98
C GLY A 79 12.48 -12.09 -0.09
N ASN A 80 13.12 -12.84 0.82
CA ASN A 80 12.40 -13.73 1.74
C ASN A 80 13.07 -13.74 3.11
N VAL A 81 12.34 -13.37 4.16
CA VAL A 81 12.87 -13.25 5.53
C VAL A 81 13.24 -14.58 6.18
N ALA A 82 12.81 -15.71 5.63
CA ALA A 82 13.27 -17.02 6.08
C ALA A 82 14.68 -17.37 5.55
N ARG A 83 15.17 -16.61 4.56
CA ARG A 83 16.46 -16.87 3.89
C ARG A 83 17.46 -15.73 4.06
N GLU A 84 16.96 -14.51 4.25
CA GLU A 84 17.76 -13.29 4.26
C GLU A 84 17.37 -12.41 5.45
N PRO A 85 18.33 -11.77 6.13
CA PRO A 85 18.04 -10.79 7.17
C PRO A 85 17.21 -9.62 6.61
N ILE A 86 16.26 -9.13 7.40
CA ILE A 86 15.38 -7.99 7.02
C ILE A 86 16.20 -6.80 6.52
N ARG A 87 17.32 -6.49 7.17
CA ARG A 87 18.20 -5.38 6.79
C ARG A 87 18.78 -5.55 5.38
N GLU A 88 19.10 -6.75 4.98
CA GLU A 88 19.65 -7.05 3.66
C GLU A 88 18.57 -6.91 2.59
N VAL A 89 17.40 -7.51 2.81
CA VAL A 89 16.26 -7.36 1.91
C VAL A 89 15.88 -5.88 1.73
N TRP A 90 15.76 -5.13 2.84
CA TRP A 90 15.39 -3.71 2.83
C TRP A 90 16.36 -2.82 2.04
N ASN A 91 17.63 -3.22 1.96
CA ASN A 91 18.70 -2.47 1.31
C ASN A 91 19.24 -3.15 0.04
N ASN A 92 18.57 -4.16 -0.48
CA ASN A 92 19.02 -4.85 -1.68
C ASN A 92 18.92 -3.98 -2.94
N ALA A 93 19.49 -4.46 -4.04
CA ALA A 93 19.55 -3.71 -5.29
C ALA A 93 18.15 -3.40 -5.82
N ARG A 94 17.20 -4.36 -5.72
CA ARG A 94 15.84 -4.19 -6.23
C ARG A 94 15.07 -3.13 -5.46
N TYR A 95 15.14 -3.11 -4.11
CA TYR A 95 14.52 -2.06 -3.31
C TYR A 95 15.08 -0.67 -3.65
N ARG A 96 16.40 -0.57 -3.83
CA ARG A 96 17.06 0.69 -4.21
C ARG A 96 16.61 1.18 -5.58
N GLU A 97 16.55 0.29 -6.56
CA GLU A 97 16.05 0.58 -7.91
C GLU A 97 14.61 1.13 -7.87
N LEU A 98 13.69 0.42 -7.21
CA LEU A 98 12.28 0.82 -7.11
C LEU A 98 12.11 2.17 -6.41
N ARG A 99 12.89 2.43 -5.34
CA ARG A 99 12.91 3.74 -4.69
C ARG A 99 13.42 4.83 -5.63
N GLN A 100 14.46 4.52 -6.43
CA GLN A 100 14.98 5.48 -7.41
C GLN A 100 13.95 5.78 -8.49
N MET A 101 13.29 4.77 -9.05
CA MET A 101 12.21 4.96 -10.03
C MET A 101 11.09 5.86 -9.47
N HIS A 102 10.75 5.72 -8.19
CA HIS A 102 9.78 6.61 -7.53
C HIS A 102 10.27 8.05 -7.40
N ARG A 103 11.56 8.27 -7.08
CA ARG A 103 12.15 9.63 -7.02
C ARG A 103 12.17 10.30 -8.39
N ASP A 104 12.43 9.50 -9.43
CA ASP A 104 12.51 9.94 -10.83
C ASP A 104 11.13 10.09 -11.49
N SER A 105 10.03 9.93 -10.73
CA SER A 105 8.65 9.97 -11.23
C SER A 105 8.35 8.92 -12.31
N ARG A 106 9.02 7.76 -12.25
CA ARG A 106 8.91 6.64 -13.19
C ARG A 106 8.04 5.48 -12.64
N GLN A 107 7.13 5.74 -11.72
CA GLN A 107 6.26 4.72 -11.09
C GLN A 107 5.38 3.98 -12.11
N GLN A 108 5.08 4.59 -13.26
CA GLN A 108 4.32 3.95 -14.34
C GLN A 108 5.04 2.76 -14.98
N GLU A 109 6.35 2.66 -14.81
CA GLU A 109 7.17 1.55 -15.31
C GLU A 109 7.15 0.34 -14.36
N ILE A 110 6.70 0.53 -13.12
CA ILE A 110 6.51 -0.54 -12.14
C ILE A 110 5.09 -1.08 -12.31
N PRO A 111 4.90 -2.36 -12.73
CA PRO A 111 3.58 -2.91 -13.05
C PRO A 111 2.57 -2.71 -11.92
N LEU A 112 2.95 -3.00 -10.68
CA LEU A 112 2.10 -2.84 -9.49
C LEU A 112 1.74 -1.38 -9.20
N CYS A 113 2.64 -0.44 -9.47
CA CYS A 113 2.45 0.99 -9.19
C CYS A 113 1.75 1.73 -10.33
N LYS A 114 1.79 1.19 -11.55
CA LYS A 114 1.26 1.83 -12.76
C LYS A 114 -0.16 2.34 -12.62
N SER A 115 -1.03 1.56 -12.02
CA SER A 115 -2.46 1.87 -11.85
C SER A 115 -2.84 2.15 -10.39
N CYS A 116 -1.88 2.19 -9.46
CA CYS A 116 -2.14 2.37 -8.05
C CYS A 116 -2.62 3.79 -7.73
N SER A 117 -3.79 3.89 -7.07
CA SER A 117 -4.36 5.18 -6.67
C SER A 117 -3.65 5.85 -5.50
N LYS A 118 -2.84 5.12 -4.72
CA LYS A 118 -2.07 5.68 -3.58
C LYS A 118 -0.92 6.58 -3.99
N CYS A 119 -0.46 6.54 -5.23
CA CYS A 119 0.58 7.43 -5.74
C CYS A 119 0.05 8.80 -6.20
N PHE A 120 -1.26 9.05 -6.06
CA PHE A 120 -1.91 10.29 -6.46
C PHE A 120 -2.42 11.05 -5.23
N PHE A 121 -2.19 12.34 -5.19
CA PHE A 121 -2.66 13.27 -4.16
C PHE A 121 -3.37 14.46 -4.78
#